data_482e928eac77e713b94390ba1400ce7c
#
_entry.id   482e928eac77e713b94390ba1400ce7c
#
_cell.length_a   1.000
_cell.length_b   1.000
_cell.length_c   1.000
_cell.angle_alpha   90.00
_cell.angle_beta   90.00
_cell.angle_gamma   90.00
#
_symmetry.space_group_name_H-M   'P 1'
#
loop_
_entity.id
_entity.type
_entity.pdbx_description
1 polymer ?
#
loop_
_entity_poly.entity_id
_entity_poly.type
_entity_poly.pdbx_seq_one_letter_code
_entity_poly.pdbx_strand_id
1 'polypeptide(L)'
;MGYQKIVVPADGDKIKVNADLSLNVPNHPIIPFIEGDGIGVDITPTMKAVVDAAILKAYGGKRSIEWMEVYCGEKANKIYGNYMPEETFEALREFVVSIKGPLTTPVGGGIRSLNVALRQELDLYVCVRPVRWFEGVPSPVQHPELTDMVIFRENSEDIYAGIEWKADSEEAKKVIKFLQEEMGVTKIRFPEGCGIGIKPVSKEGTQRLVRKAIQFAIENDKPSVTLVHKGNIMKYTEGAFKEWGYELALDRFGGELIDGGPWVKIKNPRTGKDIIIKDVIADAFLQQILMRPADYSVIATLNLNGDYISDALAAEVGGIGIAPGANIGGAIAVYEATHGTAPKYAGQDKVNPSSIILSAEMMLRDMGWTEAADLIIKGISGAIAAKTVTYDFERLMPGATLLRCSEFGDAIIKHMGE
;
A
#
# COMPACT_ATOMS: atom_id res chain seq x y z
N MET A 1 6.20 -26.24 -15.95
CA MET A 1 5.03 -27.10 -15.66
C MET A 1 3.81 -26.19 -15.69
N GLY A 2 2.67 -26.63 -16.21
CA GLY A 2 1.47 -25.78 -16.22
C GLY A 2 0.80 -25.75 -14.85
N TYR A 3 0.09 -24.69 -14.52
CA TYR A 3 -0.73 -24.59 -13.33
C TYR A 3 -1.85 -25.65 -13.34
N GLN A 4 -2.31 -26.04 -12.15
CA GLN A 4 -3.34 -27.08 -12.01
C GLN A 4 -4.75 -26.54 -12.26
N LYS A 5 -5.05 -25.33 -11.78
CA LYS A 5 -6.37 -24.69 -11.85
C LYS A 5 -6.34 -23.25 -12.34
N ILE A 6 -5.18 -22.61 -12.37
CA ILE A 6 -5.02 -21.29 -12.96
C ILE A 6 -4.95 -21.45 -14.48
N VAL A 7 -5.78 -20.68 -15.19
CA VAL A 7 -5.82 -20.66 -16.66
C VAL A 7 -5.02 -19.45 -17.14
N VAL A 8 -3.88 -19.73 -17.76
CA VAL A 8 -3.08 -18.67 -18.41
C VAL A 8 -3.77 -18.27 -19.71
N PRO A 9 -4.01 -16.96 -19.96
CA PRO A 9 -4.56 -16.51 -21.24
C PRO A 9 -3.72 -17.01 -22.43
N ALA A 10 -4.40 -17.41 -23.51
CA ALA A 10 -3.71 -17.91 -24.71
C ALA A 10 -2.98 -16.78 -25.45
N ASP A 11 -3.55 -15.59 -25.37
CA ASP A 11 -2.97 -14.35 -25.91
C ASP A 11 -2.26 -13.57 -24.80
N GLY A 12 -1.24 -12.81 -25.17
CA GLY A 12 -0.46 -11.98 -24.24
C GLY A 12 0.91 -12.54 -23.88
N ASP A 13 1.71 -11.68 -23.31
CA ASP A 13 3.12 -11.94 -22.97
C ASP A 13 3.41 -11.59 -21.51
N LYS A 14 4.45 -12.19 -20.95
CA LYS A 14 4.94 -11.85 -19.61
C LYS A 14 5.74 -10.54 -19.62
N ILE A 15 5.55 -9.75 -18.59
CA ILE A 15 6.45 -8.64 -18.29
C ILE A 15 7.83 -9.19 -17.96
N LYS A 16 8.87 -8.63 -18.57
CA LYS A 16 10.27 -9.00 -18.31
C LYS A 16 10.91 -7.96 -17.39
N VAL A 17 11.75 -8.44 -16.48
CA VAL A 17 12.50 -7.60 -15.54
C VAL A 17 13.94 -7.48 -16.02
N ASN A 18 14.42 -6.26 -16.19
CA ASN A 18 15.80 -5.97 -16.55
C ASN A 18 16.74 -6.09 -15.34
N ALA A 19 18.05 -6.10 -15.57
CA ALA A 19 19.03 -6.23 -14.48
C ALA A 19 19.01 -5.08 -13.46
N ASP A 20 18.54 -3.91 -13.87
CA ASP A 20 18.33 -2.74 -13.01
C ASP A 20 16.94 -2.69 -12.33
N LEU A 21 16.19 -3.79 -12.42
CA LEU A 21 14.82 -3.94 -11.93
C LEU A 21 13.76 -3.12 -12.67
N SER A 22 14.11 -2.42 -13.75
CA SER A 22 13.11 -1.78 -14.62
C SER A 22 12.29 -2.84 -15.37
N LEU A 23 11.05 -2.49 -15.72
CA LEU A 23 10.12 -3.38 -16.40
C LEU A 23 10.19 -3.19 -17.92
N ASN A 24 10.26 -4.30 -18.65
CA ASN A 24 10.00 -4.33 -20.09
C ASN A 24 8.60 -4.87 -20.31
N VAL A 25 7.64 -3.95 -20.50
CA VAL A 25 6.22 -4.24 -20.59
C VAL A 25 5.81 -4.43 -22.04
N PRO A 26 5.29 -5.61 -22.42
CA PRO A 26 4.77 -5.85 -23.77
C PRO A 26 3.46 -5.07 -24.02
N ASN A 27 3.00 -5.04 -25.26
CA ASN A 27 1.74 -4.37 -25.61
C ASN A 27 0.51 -5.10 -25.05
N HIS A 28 0.62 -6.39 -24.80
CA HIS A 28 -0.45 -7.24 -24.27
C HIS A 28 0.08 -8.05 -23.08
N PRO A 29 0.37 -7.40 -21.92
CA PRO A 29 0.89 -8.09 -20.77
C PRO A 29 -0.19 -8.96 -20.11
N ILE A 30 0.20 -10.14 -19.65
CA ILE A 30 -0.62 -10.97 -18.77
C ILE A 30 -0.48 -10.42 -17.36
N ILE A 31 -1.58 -10.00 -16.74
CA ILE A 31 -1.61 -9.46 -15.39
C ILE A 31 -2.46 -10.37 -14.49
N PRO A 32 -1.86 -11.07 -13.51
CA PRO A 32 -2.60 -11.79 -12.49
C PRO A 32 -3.48 -10.84 -11.69
N PHE A 33 -4.72 -11.28 -11.41
CA PHE A 33 -5.56 -10.59 -10.45
C PHE A 33 -6.19 -11.56 -9.46
N ILE A 34 -6.36 -11.12 -8.22
CA ILE A 34 -7.15 -11.80 -7.19
C ILE A 34 -8.44 -10.99 -7.04
N GLU A 35 -9.59 -11.62 -7.30
CA GLU A 35 -10.90 -10.95 -7.17
C GLU A 35 -11.10 -10.37 -5.76
N GLY A 36 -10.66 -11.11 -4.74
CA GLY A 36 -10.84 -10.75 -3.34
C GLY A 36 -12.11 -11.32 -2.72
N ASP A 37 -12.21 -11.14 -1.42
CA ASP A 37 -13.34 -11.59 -0.60
C ASP A 37 -14.33 -10.43 -0.38
N GLY A 38 -15.53 -10.76 0.09
CA GLY A 38 -16.56 -9.78 0.42
C GLY A 38 -16.89 -8.88 -0.77
N ILE A 39 -16.66 -7.56 -0.63
CA ILE A 39 -16.93 -6.58 -1.70
C ILE A 39 -16.00 -6.70 -2.91
N GLY A 40 -15.00 -7.59 -2.86
CA GLY A 40 -14.13 -7.86 -4.00
C GLY A 40 -14.90 -8.23 -5.27
N VAL A 41 -16.01 -8.96 -5.13
CA VAL A 41 -16.90 -9.35 -6.25
C VAL A 41 -17.56 -8.16 -6.96
N ASP A 42 -17.71 -7.02 -6.28
CA ASP A 42 -18.29 -5.80 -6.82
C ASP A 42 -17.21 -4.87 -7.43
N ILE A 43 -16.14 -4.63 -6.68
CA ILE A 43 -15.13 -3.61 -7.04
C ILE A 43 -14.13 -4.09 -8.10
N THR A 44 -13.78 -5.39 -8.12
CA THR A 44 -12.76 -5.90 -9.06
C THR A 44 -13.25 -5.91 -10.50
N PRO A 45 -14.47 -6.36 -10.83
CA PRO A 45 -15.01 -6.22 -12.19
C PRO A 45 -15.12 -4.75 -12.64
N THR A 46 -15.55 -3.86 -11.74
CA THR A 46 -15.64 -2.43 -12.02
C THR A 46 -14.26 -1.83 -12.32
N MET A 47 -13.24 -2.16 -11.54
CA MET A 47 -11.86 -1.74 -11.77
C MET A 47 -11.37 -2.20 -13.16
N LYS A 48 -11.56 -3.47 -13.51
CA LYS A 48 -11.15 -4.00 -14.82
C LYS A 48 -11.81 -3.23 -15.96
N ALA A 49 -13.12 -2.99 -15.88
CA ALA A 49 -13.85 -2.23 -16.89
C ALA A 49 -13.29 -0.81 -17.09
N VAL A 50 -12.98 -0.11 -15.97
CA VAL A 50 -12.39 1.24 -15.99
C VAL A 50 -10.98 1.23 -16.61
N VAL A 51 -10.14 0.27 -16.22
CA VAL A 51 -8.77 0.12 -16.71
C VAL A 51 -8.78 -0.20 -18.22
N ASP A 52 -9.58 -1.17 -18.65
CA ASP A 52 -9.66 -1.57 -20.05
C ASP A 52 -10.16 -0.42 -20.93
N ALA A 53 -11.16 0.34 -20.47
CA ALA A 53 -11.65 1.53 -21.16
C ALA A 53 -10.58 2.63 -21.28
N ALA A 54 -9.81 2.87 -20.22
CA ALA A 54 -8.72 3.85 -20.22
C ALA A 54 -7.61 3.46 -21.22
N ILE A 55 -7.21 2.19 -21.21
CA ILE A 55 -6.20 1.65 -22.15
C ILE A 55 -6.69 1.74 -23.58
N LEU A 56 -7.92 1.30 -23.85
CA LEU A 56 -8.50 1.37 -25.20
C LEU A 56 -8.52 2.82 -25.71
N LYS A 57 -8.90 3.76 -24.85
CA LYS A 57 -8.96 5.18 -25.21
C LYS A 57 -7.59 5.79 -25.44
N ALA A 58 -6.61 5.48 -24.57
CA ALA A 58 -5.27 6.01 -24.68
C ALA A 58 -4.51 5.49 -25.90
N TYR A 59 -4.70 4.21 -26.24
CA TYR A 59 -3.84 3.52 -27.22
C TYR A 59 -4.58 2.99 -28.44
N GLY A 60 -5.91 3.20 -28.57
CA GLY A 60 -6.69 2.87 -29.75
C GLY A 60 -6.63 1.38 -30.15
N GLY A 61 -6.60 0.49 -29.16
CA GLY A 61 -6.53 -0.96 -29.34
C GLY A 61 -5.14 -1.53 -29.63
N LYS A 62 -4.08 -0.70 -29.61
CA LYS A 62 -2.70 -1.17 -29.78
C LYS A 62 -2.14 -1.84 -28.51
N ARG A 63 -2.76 -1.60 -27.38
CA ARG A 63 -2.41 -2.19 -26.07
C ARG A 63 -3.67 -2.72 -25.40
N SER A 64 -3.53 -3.81 -24.65
CA SER A 64 -4.56 -4.39 -23.78
C SER A 64 -3.90 -5.09 -22.61
N ILE A 65 -4.64 -5.36 -21.54
CA ILE A 65 -4.23 -6.27 -20.46
C ILE A 65 -4.94 -7.60 -20.67
N GLU A 66 -4.17 -8.68 -20.63
CA GLU A 66 -4.71 -10.04 -20.59
C GLU A 66 -4.83 -10.46 -19.11
N TRP A 67 -6.04 -10.34 -18.59
CA TRP A 67 -6.31 -10.59 -17.18
C TRP A 67 -6.28 -12.09 -16.86
N MET A 68 -5.45 -12.50 -15.90
CA MET A 68 -5.31 -13.87 -15.44
C MET A 68 -5.80 -14.00 -13.99
N GLU A 69 -6.91 -14.70 -13.77
CA GLU A 69 -7.39 -14.92 -12.40
C GLU A 69 -6.49 -15.90 -11.65
N VAL A 70 -6.03 -15.49 -10.49
CA VAL A 70 -5.34 -16.33 -9.51
C VAL A 70 -6.09 -16.28 -8.18
N TYR A 71 -5.98 -17.32 -7.37
CA TYR A 71 -6.92 -17.55 -6.28
C TYR A 71 -6.26 -17.36 -4.92
N CYS A 72 -6.85 -16.53 -4.07
CA CYS A 72 -6.51 -16.36 -2.66
C CYS A 72 -7.80 -16.07 -1.87
N GLY A 73 -7.82 -16.36 -0.58
CA GLY A 73 -8.96 -16.12 0.29
C GLY A 73 -10.06 -17.19 0.21
N GLU A 74 -11.29 -16.80 0.43
CA GLU A 74 -12.44 -17.71 0.50
C GLU A 74 -12.69 -18.47 -0.82
N LYS A 75 -12.48 -17.79 -1.97
CA LYS A 75 -12.61 -18.42 -3.28
C LYS A 75 -11.56 -19.51 -3.48
N ALA A 76 -10.32 -19.28 -3.07
CA ALA A 76 -9.26 -20.27 -3.10
C ALA A 76 -9.60 -21.47 -2.21
N ASN A 77 -10.10 -21.22 -1.00
CA ASN A 77 -10.49 -22.31 -0.11
C ASN A 77 -11.60 -23.19 -0.68
N LYS A 78 -12.57 -22.61 -1.38
CA LYS A 78 -13.62 -23.38 -2.09
C LYS A 78 -13.07 -24.25 -3.22
N ILE A 79 -12.04 -23.78 -3.95
CA ILE A 79 -11.50 -24.44 -5.14
C ILE A 79 -10.42 -25.46 -4.77
N TYR A 80 -9.56 -25.14 -3.79
CA TYR A 80 -8.37 -25.92 -3.45
C TYR A 80 -8.42 -26.59 -2.06
N GLY A 81 -9.38 -26.20 -1.19
CA GLY A 81 -9.34 -26.54 0.23
C GLY A 81 -8.23 -25.82 1.02
N ASN A 82 -7.66 -24.76 0.43
CA ASN A 82 -6.59 -23.95 1.00
C ASN A 82 -6.82 -22.48 0.63
N TYR A 83 -6.65 -21.58 1.61
CA TYR A 83 -6.83 -20.13 1.40
C TYR A 83 -5.72 -19.49 0.57
N MET A 84 -4.53 -20.13 0.50
CA MET A 84 -3.35 -19.63 -0.21
C MET A 84 -2.64 -20.77 -0.93
N PRO A 85 -3.09 -21.17 -2.13
CA PRO A 85 -2.47 -22.22 -2.92
C PRO A 85 -1.07 -21.80 -3.38
N GLU A 86 -0.11 -22.75 -3.40
CA GLU A 86 1.26 -22.48 -3.84
C GLU A 86 1.33 -21.98 -5.28
N GLU A 87 0.49 -22.52 -6.18
CA GLU A 87 0.46 -22.04 -7.59
C GLU A 87 0.09 -20.57 -7.74
N THR A 88 -0.61 -19.97 -6.74
CA THR A 88 -0.85 -18.52 -6.71
C THR A 88 0.45 -17.77 -6.48
N PHE A 89 1.27 -18.20 -5.52
CA PHE A 89 2.60 -17.62 -5.31
C PHE A 89 3.53 -17.79 -6.50
N GLU A 90 3.51 -18.98 -7.12
CA GLU A 90 4.26 -19.24 -8.34
C GLU A 90 3.85 -18.27 -9.46
N ALA A 91 2.54 -18.08 -9.67
CA ALA A 91 2.02 -17.14 -10.66
C ALA A 91 2.43 -15.69 -10.37
N LEU A 92 2.31 -15.23 -9.10
CA LEU A 92 2.71 -13.88 -8.73
C LEU A 92 4.22 -13.62 -8.90
N ARG A 93 5.05 -14.63 -8.64
CA ARG A 93 6.51 -14.56 -8.91
C ARG A 93 6.82 -14.55 -10.42
N GLU A 94 6.10 -15.35 -11.18
CA GLU A 94 6.33 -15.53 -12.62
C GLU A 94 5.91 -14.30 -13.45
N PHE A 95 4.79 -13.66 -13.10
CA PHE A 95 4.22 -12.53 -13.85
C PHE A 95 4.56 -11.16 -13.27
N VAL A 96 5.19 -11.10 -12.13
CA VAL A 96 5.80 -9.97 -11.40
C VAL A 96 4.89 -8.79 -11.06
N VAL A 97 3.96 -8.40 -11.91
CA VAL A 97 2.99 -7.31 -11.69
C VAL A 97 1.60 -7.89 -11.55
N SER A 98 0.92 -7.59 -10.47
CA SER A 98 -0.42 -8.12 -10.19
C SER A 98 -1.26 -7.13 -9.37
N ILE A 99 -2.58 -7.36 -9.35
CA ILE A 99 -3.53 -6.56 -8.57
C ILE A 99 -4.48 -7.47 -7.80
N LYS A 100 -4.89 -7.05 -6.59
CA LYS A 100 -5.80 -7.83 -5.77
C LYS A 100 -6.88 -7.00 -5.09
N GLY A 101 -8.05 -7.58 -4.96
CA GLY A 101 -9.10 -7.12 -4.06
C GLY A 101 -8.78 -7.40 -2.58
N PRO A 102 -9.66 -7.01 -1.67
CA PRO A 102 -9.47 -7.22 -0.24
C PRO A 102 -9.57 -8.71 0.12
N LEU A 103 -8.87 -9.14 1.18
CA LEU A 103 -8.88 -10.52 1.66
C LEU A 103 -9.34 -10.60 3.11
N THR A 104 -10.20 -11.56 3.40
CA THR A 104 -10.64 -11.89 4.76
C THR A 104 -9.59 -12.75 5.45
N THR A 105 -9.19 -12.36 6.67
CA THR A 105 -8.41 -13.23 7.52
C THR A 105 -9.33 -14.25 8.17
N PRO A 106 -9.15 -15.58 7.95
CA PRO A 106 -9.99 -16.59 8.56
C PRO A 106 -9.93 -16.54 10.09
N VAL A 107 -11.07 -16.66 10.75
CA VAL A 107 -11.14 -16.73 12.20
C VAL A 107 -10.83 -18.16 12.63
N GLY A 108 -9.72 -18.39 13.33
CA GLY A 108 -9.26 -19.70 13.79
C GLY A 108 -8.20 -20.33 12.87
N GLY A 109 -7.61 -21.45 13.29
CA GLY A 109 -6.69 -22.25 12.47
C GLY A 109 -5.24 -21.75 12.37
N GLY A 110 -4.83 -20.76 13.18
CA GLY A 110 -3.43 -20.30 13.23
C GLY A 110 -3.00 -19.39 12.08
N ILE A 111 -3.86 -19.10 11.11
CA ILE A 111 -3.59 -18.14 10.03
C ILE A 111 -3.77 -16.72 10.60
N ARG A 112 -2.69 -15.94 10.64
CA ARG A 112 -2.74 -14.59 11.21
C ARG A 112 -3.36 -13.56 10.27
N SER A 113 -2.90 -13.51 9.02
CA SER A 113 -3.43 -12.63 7.98
C SER A 113 -2.94 -13.11 6.61
N LEU A 114 -3.87 -13.25 5.66
CA LEU A 114 -3.52 -13.61 4.27
C LEU A 114 -2.68 -12.51 3.61
N ASN A 115 -2.97 -11.23 3.91
CA ASN A 115 -2.18 -10.12 3.40
C ASN A 115 -0.75 -10.13 3.94
N VAL A 116 -0.56 -10.41 5.23
CA VAL A 116 0.77 -10.50 5.84
C VAL A 116 1.55 -11.68 5.22
N ALA A 117 0.89 -12.83 5.03
CA ALA A 117 1.53 -13.99 4.41
C ALA A 117 1.98 -13.69 2.97
N LEU A 118 1.14 -13.03 2.14
CA LEU A 118 1.55 -12.60 0.79
C LEU A 118 2.79 -11.71 0.82
N ARG A 119 2.83 -10.74 1.74
CA ARG A 119 3.96 -9.80 1.89
C ARG A 119 5.25 -10.51 2.29
N GLN A 120 5.17 -11.48 3.20
CA GLN A 120 6.32 -12.24 3.69
C GLN A 120 6.83 -13.24 2.65
N GLU A 121 5.95 -14.06 2.06
CA GLU A 121 6.32 -15.10 1.10
C GLU A 121 6.89 -14.55 -0.23
N LEU A 122 6.47 -13.35 -0.63
CA LEU A 122 6.95 -12.68 -1.83
C LEU A 122 8.01 -11.60 -1.54
N ASP A 123 8.44 -11.45 -0.28
CA ASP A 123 9.34 -10.38 0.20
C ASP A 123 8.93 -8.98 -0.29
N LEU A 124 7.63 -8.67 -0.17
CA LEU A 124 7.09 -7.36 -0.52
C LEU A 124 7.37 -6.37 0.62
N TYR A 125 8.61 -5.92 0.73
CA TYR A 125 9.13 -5.20 1.90
C TYR A 125 8.70 -3.73 1.98
N VAL A 126 8.08 -3.19 0.93
CA VAL A 126 7.58 -1.82 0.90
C VAL A 126 6.10 -1.81 0.59
N CYS A 127 5.30 -1.18 1.47
CA CYS A 127 3.92 -0.81 1.17
C CYS A 127 3.89 0.68 0.82
N VAL A 128 3.45 1.01 -0.40
CA VAL A 128 3.35 2.38 -0.91
C VAL A 128 1.89 2.81 -0.90
N ARG A 129 1.58 3.89 -0.20
CA ARG A 129 0.23 4.43 -0.06
C ARG A 129 0.21 5.93 -0.36
N PRO A 130 -0.09 6.35 -1.60
CA PRO A 130 -0.32 7.76 -1.92
C PRO A 130 -1.61 8.27 -1.26
N VAL A 131 -1.54 9.48 -0.74
CA VAL A 131 -2.69 10.17 -0.15
C VAL A 131 -2.77 11.56 -0.78
N ARG A 132 -3.87 11.82 -1.49
CA ARG A 132 -4.18 13.12 -2.05
C ARG A 132 -5.68 13.36 -2.03
N TRP A 133 -6.06 14.61 -1.93
CA TRP A 133 -7.46 15.00 -2.05
C TRP A 133 -7.87 15.21 -3.51
N PHE A 134 -9.10 14.82 -3.84
CA PHE A 134 -9.75 15.16 -5.11
C PHE A 134 -10.75 16.27 -4.86
N GLU A 135 -10.70 17.31 -5.71
CA GLU A 135 -11.57 18.47 -5.57
C GLU A 135 -13.05 18.07 -5.52
N GLY A 136 -13.74 18.54 -4.48
CA GLY A 136 -15.15 18.24 -4.23
C GLY A 136 -15.41 17.06 -3.30
N VAL A 137 -14.40 16.22 -2.97
CA VAL A 137 -14.56 15.15 -1.98
C VAL A 137 -14.78 15.75 -0.59
N PRO A 138 -15.80 15.29 0.15
CA PRO A 138 -16.00 15.72 1.53
C PRO A 138 -14.82 15.37 2.43
N SER A 139 -14.38 16.31 3.26
CA SER A 139 -13.25 16.15 4.17
C SER A 139 -13.56 16.69 5.57
N PRO A 140 -13.04 16.07 6.63
CA PRO A 140 -13.15 16.58 8.00
C PRO A 140 -12.17 17.73 8.30
N VAL A 141 -11.16 17.97 7.43
CA VAL A 141 -10.18 19.04 7.62
C VAL A 141 -10.53 20.26 6.76
N GLN A 142 -10.02 21.44 7.14
CA GLN A 142 -10.38 22.69 6.47
C GLN A 142 -9.70 22.86 5.10
N HIS A 143 -8.48 22.34 4.95
CA HIS A 143 -7.64 22.50 3.77
C HIS A 143 -7.10 21.14 3.29
N PRO A 144 -7.97 20.22 2.85
CA PRO A 144 -7.55 18.90 2.39
C PRO A 144 -6.67 18.94 1.13
N GLU A 145 -6.77 20.01 0.34
CA GLU A 145 -5.94 20.26 -0.85
C GLU A 145 -4.45 20.39 -0.54
N LEU A 146 -4.09 20.65 0.71
CA LEU A 146 -2.69 20.69 1.17
C LEU A 146 -2.12 19.31 1.53
N THR A 147 -2.97 18.27 1.56
CA THR A 147 -2.55 16.89 1.83
C THR A 147 -2.19 16.20 0.52
N ASP A 148 -0.88 16.17 0.21
CA ASP A 148 -0.30 15.42 -0.93
C ASP A 148 0.95 14.67 -0.43
N MET A 149 0.75 13.46 0.08
CA MET A 149 1.81 12.65 0.68
C MET A 149 1.85 11.25 0.08
N VAL A 150 3.04 10.64 0.10
CA VAL A 150 3.20 9.23 -0.24
C VAL A 150 3.87 8.53 0.93
N ILE A 151 3.18 7.57 1.52
CA ILE A 151 3.68 6.78 2.64
C ILE A 151 4.41 5.55 2.12
N PHE A 152 5.66 5.39 2.54
CA PHE A 152 6.49 4.20 2.41
C PHE A 152 6.50 3.50 3.77
N ARG A 153 5.67 2.48 3.91
CA ARG A 153 5.51 1.68 5.11
C ARG A 153 6.38 0.43 5.00
N GLU A 154 7.22 0.17 5.99
CA GLU A 154 7.92 -1.10 6.13
C GLU A 154 6.88 -2.23 6.23
N ASN A 155 7.14 -3.37 5.61
CA ASN A 155 6.09 -4.35 5.37
C ASN A 155 6.48 -5.80 5.76
N SER A 156 7.69 -6.01 6.27
CA SER A 156 8.24 -7.35 6.55
C SER A 156 8.58 -7.61 8.01
N GLU A 157 8.81 -6.59 8.80
CA GLU A 157 9.25 -6.65 10.20
C GLU A 157 8.23 -6.01 11.14
N ASP A 158 8.71 -5.49 12.26
CA ASP A 158 7.93 -4.87 13.32
C ASP A 158 7.06 -5.91 14.07
N ILE A 159 6.05 -5.47 14.78
CA ILE A 159 5.11 -6.37 15.46
C ILE A 159 4.33 -7.25 14.47
N TYR A 160 4.27 -6.87 13.20
CA TYR A 160 3.67 -7.65 12.12
C TYR A 160 4.46 -8.94 11.77
N ALA A 161 5.70 -9.09 12.27
CA ALA A 161 6.41 -10.37 12.26
C ALA A 161 5.65 -11.47 13.01
N GLY A 162 4.73 -11.06 13.88
CA GLY A 162 3.79 -11.95 14.55
C GLY A 162 4.46 -12.85 15.60
N ILE A 163 5.56 -12.40 16.19
CA ILE A 163 6.26 -13.13 17.25
C ILE A 163 5.62 -12.75 18.58
N GLU A 164 4.64 -13.55 19.01
CA GLU A 164 3.92 -13.30 20.26
C GLU A 164 3.40 -14.59 20.88
N TRP A 165 3.19 -14.57 22.17
CA TRP A 165 2.65 -15.68 22.96
C TRP A 165 1.50 -15.22 23.84
N LYS A 166 0.46 -16.05 23.86
CA LYS A 166 -0.74 -15.82 24.65
C LYS A 166 -0.41 -15.84 26.13
N ALA A 167 -1.06 -14.95 26.89
CA ALA A 167 -0.98 -14.95 28.34
C ALA A 167 -1.26 -16.34 28.91
N ASP A 168 -0.51 -16.71 29.95
CA ASP A 168 -0.57 -17.98 30.67
C ASP A 168 -0.20 -19.23 29.87
N SER A 169 0.20 -19.10 28.60
CA SER A 169 0.78 -20.22 27.85
C SER A 169 2.14 -20.64 28.41
N GLU A 170 2.53 -21.88 28.22
CA GLU A 170 3.84 -22.37 28.67
C GLU A 170 5.00 -21.65 27.97
N GLU A 171 4.80 -21.26 26.71
CA GLU A 171 5.78 -20.47 25.93
C GLU A 171 5.91 -19.06 26.51
N ALA A 172 4.79 -18.36 26.83
CA ALA A 172 4.87 -17.03 27.44
C ALA A 172 5.60 -17.09 28.79
N LYS A 173 5.31 -18.10 29.63
CA LYS A 173 6.00 -18.31 30.91
C LYS A 173 7.51 -18.52 30.71
N LYS A 174 7.91 -19.34 29.71
CA LYS A 174 9.33 -19.56 29.38
C LYS A 174 10.03 -18.27 28.95
N VAL A 175 9.39 -17.47 28.09
CA VAL A 175 9.96 -16.17 27.63
C VAL A 175 10.09 -15.21 28.81
N ILE A 176 9.05 -15.07 29.63
CA ILE A 176 9.08 -14.19 30.80
C ILE A 176 10.19 -14.62 31.77
N LYS A 177 10.28 -15.93 32.08
CA LYS A 177 11.33 -16.48 32.93
C LYS A 177 12.73 -16.20 32.39
N PHE A 178 12.96 -16.44 31.09
CA PHE A 178 14.23 -16.14 30.42
C PHE A 178 14.58 -14.65 30.55
N LEU A 179 13.63 -13.76 30.26
CA LEU A 179 13.86 -12.32 30.38
C LEU A 179 14.22 -11.89 31.82
N GLN A 180 13.57 -12.50 32.83
CA GLN A 180 13.80 -12.16 34.23
C GLN A 180 15.10 -12.76 34.75
N GLU A 181 15.32 -14.07 34.55
CA GLU A 181 16.45 -14.81 35.14
C GLU A 181 17.75 -14.65 34.37
N GLU A 182 17.70 -14.73 33.02
CA GLU A 182 18.90 -14.69 32.19
C GLU A 182 19.25 -13.27 31.70
N MET A 183 18.24 -12.45 31.41
CA MET A 183 18.43 -11.09 30.91
C MET A 183 18.31 -10.01 31.98
N GLY A 184 17.98 -10.38 33.23
CA GLY A 184 17.87 -9.45 34.36
C GLY A 184 16.74 -8.41 34.22
N VAL A 185 15.70 -8.73 33.44
CA VAL A 185 14.57 -7.81 33.24
C VAL A 185 13.67 -7.79 34.45
N THR A 186 13.60 -6.64 35.15
CA THR A 186 12.75 -6.45 36.33
C THR A 186 11.45 -5.67 36.05
N LYS A 187 11.26 -5.24 34.80
CA LYS A 187 10.20 -4.29 34.44
C LYS A 187 8.88 -4.96 34.00
N ILE A 188 8.81 -6.29 33.95
CA ILE A 188 7.54 -7.00 33.73
C ILE A 188 6.78 -6.97 35.05
N ARG A 189 5.88 -6.01 35.18
CA ARG A 189 5.21 -5.68 36.46
C ARG A 189 4.24 -6.77 36.90
N PHE A 190 3.57 -7.40 35.98
CA PHE A 190 2.56 -8.44 36.21
C PHE A 190 2.86 -9.65 35.33
N PRO A 191 3.78 -10.54 35.75
CA PRO A 191 4.21 -11.68 34.93
C PRO A 191 3.12 -12.74 34.75
N GLU A 192 2.21 -12.90 35.73
CA GLU A 192 1.03 -13.75 35.61
C GLU A 192 -0.03 -13.05 34.76
N GLY A 193 -0.71 -13.80 33.86
CA GLY A 193 -1.68 -13.23 32.94
C GLY A 193 -1.08 -12.27 31.90
N CYS A 194 0.24 -12.35 31.67
CA CYS A 194 0.94 -11.48 30.74
C CYS A 194 1.15 -12.13 29.37
N GLY A 195 0.67 -11.49 28.32
CA GLY A 195 1.07 -11.80 26.93
C GLY A 195 2.38 -11.11 26.59
N ILE A 196 3.21 -11.74 25.75
CA ILE A 196 4.51 -11.19 25.31
C ILE A 196 4.55 -11.14 23.79
N GLY A 197 4.98 -10.01 23.23
CA GLY A 197 5.26 -9.82 21.82
C GLY A 197 6.66 -9.24 21.60
N ILE A 198 7.27 -9.57 20.47
CA ILE A 198 8.60 -9.09 20.06
C ILE A 198 8.46 -8.19 18.82
N LYS A 199 9.16 -7.06 18.85
CA LYS A 199 9.26 -6.10 17.76
C LYS A 199 10.66 -6.15 17.16
N PRO A 200 10.90 -6.97 16.12
CA PRO A 200 12.17 -6.94 15.40
C PRO A 200 12.22 -5.75 14.46
N VAL A 201 13.35 -5.04 14.43
CA VAL A 201 13.66 -3.98 13.47
C VAL A 201 15.12 -4.11 13.09
N SER A 202 15.42 -4.31 11.80
CA SER A 202 16.76 -4.49 11.31
C SER A 202 17.29 -3.30 10.52
N LYS A 203 18.62 -3.19 10.44
CA LYS A 203 19.29 -2.20 9.59
C LYS A 203 18.99 -2.44 8.11
N GLU A 204 18.99 -3.70 7.68
CA GLU A 204 18.71 -4.08 6.30
C GLU A 204 17.28 -3.73 5.91
N GLY A 205 16.29 -4.16 6.68
CA GLY A 205 14.86 -3.85 6.46
C GLY A 205 14.61 -2.35 6.43
N THR A 206 15.21 -1.59 7.36
CA THR A 206 15.13 -0.14 7.39
C THR A 206 15.73 0.49 6.14
N GLN A 207 16.96 0.13 5.79
CA GLN A 207 17.67 0.80 4.71
C GLN A 207 17.08 0.48 3.33
N ARG A 208 16.54 -0.73 3.11
CA ARG A 208 15.86 -1.05 1.84
C ARG A 208 14.58 -0.25 1.67
N LEU A 209 13.80 -0.05 2.74
CA LEU A 209 12.61 0.80 2.74
C LEU A 209 12.96 2.28 2.47
N VAL A 210 13.85 2.86 3.28
CA VAL A 210 14.23 4.28 3.18
C VAL A 210 14.86 4.59 1.83
N ARG A 211 15.62 3.65 1.26
CA ARG A 211 16.17 3.75 -0.10
C ARG A 211 15.06 3.94 -1.14
N LYS A 212 14.00 3.14 -1.07
CA LYS A 212 12.85 3.27 -1.99
C LYS A 212 12.15 4.61 -1.82
N ALA A 213 11.97 5.09 -0.60
CA ALA A 213 11.38 6.41 -0.34
C ALA A 213 12.24 7.55 -0.92
N ILE A 214 13.56 7.49 -0.75
CA ILE A 214 14.47 8.51 -1.31
C ILE A 214 14.51 8.43 -2.85
N GLN A 215 14.55 7.22 -3.43
CA GLN A 215 14.49 7.04 -4.88
C GLN A 215 13.20 7.62 -5.47
N PHE A 216 12.07 7.34 -4.84
CA PHE A 216 10.79 7.93 -5.24
C PHE A 216 10.81 9.47 -5.16
N ALA A 217 11.38 10.05 -4.10
CA ALA A 217 11.50 11.49 -3.97
C ALA A 217 12.37 12.10 -5.09
N ILE A 218 13.46 11.43 -5.48
CA ILE A 218 14.32 11.82 -6.60
C ILE A 218 13.55 11.75 -7.93
N GLU A 219 12.86 10.65 -8.18
CA GLU A 219 12.15 10.37 -9.44
C GLU A 219 10.97 11.32 -9.67
N ASN A 220 10.29 11.71 -8.60
CA ASN A 220 9.11 12.56 -8.64
C ASN A 220 9.36 13.99 -8.18
N ASP A 221 10.64 14.40 -8.07
CA ASP A 221 11.08 15.75 -7.66
C ASP A 221 10.41 16.24 -6.38
N LYS A 222 10.20 15.33 -5.40
CA LYS A 222 9.58 15.65 -4.11
C LYS A 222 10.58 16.36 -3.18
N PRO A 223 10.16 17.38 -2.40
CA PRO A 223 11.08 18.22 -1.64
C PRO A 223 11.64 17.58 -0.37
N SER A 224 11.01 16.54 0.15
CA SER A 224 11.44 15.93 1.42
C SER A 224 11.09 14.46 1.56
N VAL A 225 11.88 13.75 2.39
CA VAL A 225 11.56 12.45 2.97
C VAL A 225 11.57 12.58 4.49
N THR A 226 10.46 12.25 5.13
CA THR A 226 10.33 12.35 6.59
C THR A 226 10.32 10.95 7.21
N LEU A 227 11.27 10.69 8.10
CA LEU A 227 11.35 9.47 8.89
C LEU A 227 10.43 9.61 10.11
N VAL A 228 9.32 8.89 10.15
CA VAL A 228 8.37 8.92 11.26
C VAL A 228 8.65 7.77 12.21
N HIS A 229 8.86 8.06 13.51
CA HIS A 229 9.29 7.08 14.48
C HIS A 229 8.87 7.45 15.93
N LYS A 230 8.97 6.48 16.86
CA LYS A 230 8.83 6.70 18.31
C LYS A 230 10.14 6.41 19.05
N GLY A 231 11.26 6.86 18.49
CA GLY A 231 12.62 6.57 18.95
C GLY A 231 13.00 7.14 20.32
N ASN A 232 12.27 8.13 20.83
CA ASN A 232 12.46 8.64 22.20
C ASN A 232 12.05 7.60 23.26
N ILE A 233 11.19 6.65 22.94
CA ILE A 233 10.74 5.55 23.80
C ILE A 233 11.43 4.23 23.40
N MET A 234 11.34 3.84 22.15
CA MET A 234 11.89 2.60 21.60
C MET A 234 13.24 2.86 20.92
N LYS A 235 14.27 3.09 21.75
CA LYS A 235 15.58 3.61 21.30
C LYS A 235 16.30 2.70 20.32
N TYR A 236 16.22 1.37 20.52
CA TYR A 236 17.00 0.39 19.77
C TYR A 236 16.21 -0.25 18.61
N THR A 237 14.97 0.14 18.40
CA THR A 237 14.13 -0.25 17.27
C THR A 237 13.74 1.00 16.48
N GLU A 238 12.79 1.78 16.94
CA GLU A 238 12.33 3.02 16.29
C GLU A 238 13.43 4.09 16.19
N GLY A 239 14.24 4.24 17.23
CA GLY A 239 15.40 5.16 17.24
C GLY A 239 16.47 4.71 16.26
N ALA A 240 16.76 3.41 16.25
CA ALA A 240 17.70 2.82 15.29
C ALA A 240 17.21 2.96 13.84
N PHE A 241 15.91 2.79 13.58
CA PHE A 241 15.31 3.07 12.27
C PHE A 241 15.66 4.49 11.78
N LYS A 242 15.47 5.50 12.62
CA LYS A 242 15.83 6.88 12.30
C LYS A 242 17.32 7.03 11.97
N GLU A 243 18.17 6.48 12.84
CA GLU A 243 19.64 6.58 12.69
C GLU A 243 20.12 5.90 11.40
N TRP A 244 19.64 4.69 11.10
CA TRP A 244 19.99 3.97 9.87
C TRP A 244 19.43 4.64 8.60
N GLY A 245 18.31 5.34 8.71
CA GLY A 245 17.78 6.15 7.62
C GLY A 245 18.68 7.34 7.29
N TYR A 246 19.18 8.07 8.28
CA TYR A 246 20.15 9.14 8.08
C TYR A 246 21.51 8.62 7.59
N GLU A 247 22.01 7.53 8.15
CA GLU A 247 23.23 6.86 7.69
C GLU A 247 23.15 6.54 6.20
N LEU A 248 22.02 5.95 5.76
CA LEU A 248 21.81 5.65 4.34
C LEU A 248 21.87 6.91 3.46
N ALA A 249 21.23 8.00 3.88
CA ALA A 249 21.22 9.25 3.12
C ALA A 249 22.62 9.84 2.98
N LEU A 250 23.42 9.80 4.04
CA LEU A 250 24.81 10.25 4.05
C LEU A 250 25.70 9.36 3.15
N ASP A 251 25.66 8.05 3.38
CA ASP A 251 26.61 7.10 2.79
C ASP A 251 26.32 6.78 1.31
N ARG A 252 25.04 6.77 0.92
CA ARG A 252 24.62 6.25 -0.40
C ARG A 252 24.02 7.29 -1.33
N PHE A 253 23.63 8.46 -0.82
CA PHE A 253 23.01 9.52 -1.61
C PHE A 253 23.81 10.84 -1.58
N GLY A 254 25.03 10.80 -1.05
CA GLY A 254 25.90 11.97 -0.98
C GLY A 254 25.33 13.09 -0.11
N GLY A 255 24.65 12.71 0.97
CA GLY A 255 24.01 13.65 1.86
C GLY A 255 25.00 14.51 2.66
N GLU A 256 24.57 15.71 3.01
CA GLU A 256 25.28 16.66 3.88
C GLU A 256 24.40 17.02 5.08
N LEU A 257 25.00 17.10 6.27
CA LEU A 257 24.28 17.53 7.46
C LEU A 257 23.86 19.01 7.35
N ILE A 258 22.64 19.31 7.74
CA ILE A 258 22.12 20.67 7.85
C ILE A 258 22.41 21.19 9.27
N ASP A 259 23.08 22.32 9.36
CA ASP A 259 23.40 23.01 10.64
C ASP A 259 23.97 22.08 11.74
N GLY A 260 24.77 21.08 11.32
CA GLY A 260 25.38 20.11 12.24
C GLY A 260 24.50 18.90 12.59
N GLY A 261 23.34 18.78 11.96
CA GLY A 261 22.46 17.62 12.09
C GLY A 261 21.27 17.80 13.04
N PRO A 262 20.38 16.79 13.16
CA PRO A 262 20.45 15.49 12.49
C PRO A 262 19.97 15.48 11.04
N TRP A 263 19.27 16.51 10.58
CA TRP A 263 18.71 16.56 9.21
C TRP A 263 19.80 16.53 8.15
N VAL A 264 19.48 15.88 7.04
CA VAL A 264 20.39 15.67 5.93
C VAL A 264 19.78 16.27 4.66
N LYS A 265 20.60 16.95 3.88
CA LYS A 265 20.26 17.44 2.56
C LYS A 265 20.94 16.57 1.52
N ILE A 266 20.20 16.10 0.51
CA ILE A 266 20.74 15.44 -0.68
C ILE A 266 20.39 16.27 -1.93
N LYS A 267 21.20 16.16 -2.98
CA LYS A 267 20.89 16.76 -4.29
C LYS A 267 20.12 15.78 -5.14
N ASN A 268 19.00 16.22 -5.73
CA ASN A 268 18.35 15.48 -6.79
C ASN A 268 19.25 15.48 -8.04
N PRO A 269 19.78 14.33 -8.48
CA PRO A 269 20.70 14.27 -9.62
C PRO A 269 20.04 14.65 -10.97
N ARG A 270 18.70 14.64 -11.05
CA ARG A 270 17.94 14.97 -12.26
C ARG A 270 17.64 16.46 -12.38
N THR A 271 17.36 17.13 -11.26
CA THR A 271 16.88 18.52 -11.26
C THR A 271 17.83 19.49 -10.57
N GLY A 272 18.79 19.00 -9.80
CA GLY A 272 19.72 19.81 -9.00
C GLY A 272 19.10 20.41 -7.73
N LYS A 273 17.80 20.21 -7.50
CA LYS A 273 17.12 20.71 -6.29
C LYS A 273 17.54 19.93 -5.05
N ASP A 274 17.35 20.54 -3.90
CA ASP A 274 17.58 19.92 -2.62
C ASP A 274 16.36 19.04 -2.22
N ILE A 275 16.64 17.84 -1.67
CA ILE A 275 15.68 16.99 -0.99
C ILE A 275 16.11 16.89 0.46
N ILE A 276 15.22 17.23 1.37
CA ILE A 276 15.49 17.23 2.81
C ILE A 276 15.07 15.91 3.42
N ILE A 277 16.02 15.19 3.99
CA ILE A 277 15.76 14.03 4.82
C ILE A 277 15.66 14.49 6.26
N LYS A 278 14.49 14.36 6.87
CA LYS A 278 14.19 14.84 8.22
C LYS A 278 13.45 13.78 9.02
N ASP A 279 13.29 13.98 10.31
CA ASP A 279 12.54 13.07 11.18
C ASP A 279 11.50 13.80 12.01
N VAL A 280 10.53 13.04 12.46
CA VAL A 280 9.50 13.50 13.40
C VAL A 280 9.00 12.33 14.26
N ILE A 281 8.73 12.64 15.53
CA ILE A 281 8.13 11.68 16.46
C ILE A 281 6.67 11.43 16.06
N ALA A 282 6.22 10.17 16.06
CA ALA A 282 4.95 9.73 15.50
C ALA A 282 3.72 10.47 16.04
N ASP A 283 3.63 10.71 17.35
CA ASP A 283 2.53 11.48 17.94
C ASP A 283 2.55 12.96 17.53
N ALA A 284 3.73 13.55 17.38
CA ALA A 284 3.84 14.90 16.82
C ALA A 284 3.45 14.93 15.34
N PHE A 285 3.81 13.90 14.57
CA PHE A 285 3.42 13.78 13.17
C PHE A 285 1.89 13.73 13.00
N LEU A 286 1.19 12.89 13.78
CA LEU A 286 -0.28 12.79 13.75
C LEU A 286 -0.97 14.13 14.06
N GLN A 287 -0.35 14.99 14.89
CA GLN A 287 -0.83 16.34 15.11
C GLN A 287 -0.54 17.27 13.92
N GLN A 288 0.67 17.16 13.37
CA GLN A 288 1.17 18.10 12.36
C GLN A 288 0.50 17.90 11.00
N ILE A 289 0.09 16.68 10.63
CA ILE A 289 -0.65 16.44 9.39
C ILE A 289 -1.99 17.20 9.37
N LEU A 290 -2.63 17.40 10.53
CA LEU A 290 -3.85 18.20 10.64
C LEU A 290 -3.60 19.71 10.58
N MET A 291 -2.45 20.17 11.07
CA MET A 291 -2.18 21.61 11.26
C MET A 291 -1.37 22.23 10.11
N ARG A 292 -0.48 21.47 9.49
CA ARG A 292 0.45 21.91 8.44
C ARG A 292 0.86 20.76 7.52
N PRO A 293 -0.10 20.13 6.82
CA PRO A 293 0.18 18.98 5.96
C PRO A 293 1.18 19.30 4.83
N ALA A 294 1.20 20.54 4.35
CA ALA A 294 2.11 20.98 3.29
C ALA A 294 3.62 20.87 3.63
N ASP A 295 3.97 20.71 4.92
CA ASP A 295 5.37 20.50 5.33
C ASP A 295 5.88 19.09 4.96
N TYR A 296 5.03 18.18 4.52
CA TYR A 296 5.31 16.77 4.30
C TYR A 296 5.04 16.36 2.86
N SER A 297 5.88 15.47 2.32
CA SER A 297 5.69 14.94 0.97
C SER A 297 5.89 13.43 0.90
N VAL A 298 7.08 12.91 1.16
CA VAL A 298 7.33 11.46 1.25
C VAL A 298 7.56 11.09 2.70
N ILE A 299 6.86 10.05 3.17
CA ILE A 299 6.94 9.55 4.54
C ILE A 299 7.55 8.16 4.52
N ALA A 300 8.59 7.92 5.29
CA ALA A 300 9.14 6.59 5.51
C ALA A 300 8.97 6.22 6.98
N THR A 301 8.40 5.04 7.24
CA THR A 301 8.09 4.64 8.62
C THR A 301 7.99 3.12 8.77
N LEU A 302 8.09 2.64 10.01
CA LEU A 302 7.93 1.24 10.36
C LEU A 302 6.47 0.78 10.18
N ASN A 303 6.28 -0.53 10.21
CA ASN A 303 5.06 -1.20 9.78
C ASN A 303 3.81 -0.72 10.54
N LEU A 304 3.79 -0.76 11.87
CA LEU A 304 2.64 -0.34 12.66
C LEU A 304 2.33 1.16 12.50
N ASN A 305 3.35 2.00 12.60
CA ASN A 305 3.17 3.45 12.41
C ASN A 305 2.59 3.74 11.02
N GLY A 306 3.09 3.06 9.98
CA GLY A 306 2.62 3.22 8.61
C GLY A 306 1.16 2.81 8.42
N ASP A 307 0.71 1.78 9.15
CA ASP A 307 -0.68 1.37 9.15
C ASP A 307 -1.60 2.47 9.72
N TYR A 308 -1.29 2.95 10.91
CA TYR A 308 -2.07 4.01 11.55
C TYR A 308 -2.06 5.33 10.77
N ILE A 309 -0.89 5.75 10.30
CA ILE A 309 -0.71 7.02 9.59
C ILE A 309 -1.45 7.03 8.26
N SER A 310 -1.37 5.95 7.49
CA SER A 310 -2.02 5.91 6.19
C SER A 310 -3.55 5.98 6.30
N ASP A 311 -4.14 5.35 7.31
CA ASP A 311 -5.59 5.40 7.53
C ASP A 311 -6.04 6.77 8.07
N ALA A 312 -5.23 7.39 8.96
CA ALA A 312 -5.49 8.74 9.43
C ALA A 312 -5.47 9.76 8.28
N LEU A 313 -4.45 9.70 7.41
CA LEU A 313 -4.34 10.56 6.24
C LEU A 313 -5.44 10.27 5.20
N ALA A 314 -5.81 9.01 4.99
CA ALA A 314 -6.93 8.66 4.12
C ALA A 314 -8.24 9.31 4.60
N ALA A 315 -8.48 9.37 5.91
CA ALA A 315 -9.65 10.05 6.46
C ALA A 315 -9.68 11.55 6.15
N GLU A 316 -8.52 12.22 6.12
CA GLU A 316 -8.41 13.64 5.79
C GLU A 316 -8.81 13.95 4.34
N VAL A 317 -8.62 13.02 3.43
CA VAL A 317 -8.88 13.21 1.99
C VAL A 317 -10.17 12.56 1.49
N GLY A 318 -11.01 12.02 2.38
CA GLY A 318 -12.30 11.46 2.02
C GLY A 318 -12.56 10.02 2.44
N GLY A 319 -11.58 9.34 3.03
CA GLY A 319 -11.69 8.00 3.59
C GLY A 319 -10.97 6.91 2.78
N ILE A 320 -10.95 5.71 3.36
CA ILE A 320 -10.21 4.58 2.78
C ILE A 320 -10.78 4.05 1.45
N GLY A 321 -12.02 4.39 1.11
CA GLY A 321 -12.64 4.04 -0.18
C GLY A 321 -11.96 4.70 -1.40
N ILE A 322 -11.13 5.71 -1.19
CA ILE A 322 -10.36 6.41 -2.23
C ILE A 322 -8.85 6.30 -2.02
N ALA A 323 -8.40 5.47 -1.09
CA ALA A 323 -6.98 5.30 -0.76
C ALA A 323 -6.38 4.10 -1.52
N PRO A 324 -5.44 4.31 -2.45
CA PRO A 324 -4.77 3.23 -3.17
C PRO A 324 -3.58 2.66 -2.38
N GLY A 325 -3.11 1.48 -2.81
CA GLY A 325 -1.92 0.88 -2.26
C GLY A 325 -1.20 -0.06 -3.21
N ALA A 326 0.09 -0.23 -2.96
CA ALA A 326 0.93 -1.21 -3.62
C ALA A 326 1.88 -1.85 -2.60
N ASN A 327 2.15 -3.14 -2.75
CA ASN A 327 3.18 -3.85 -2.00
C ASN A 327 4.28 -4.25 -2.97
N ILE A 328 5.51 -3.82 -2.72
CA ILE A 328 6.62 -3.93 -3.67
C ILE A 328 7.79 -4.63 -3.00
N GLY A 329 8.38 -5.59 -3.70
CA GLY A 329 9.58 -6.28 -3.29
C GLY A 329 10.43 -6.68 -4.49
N GLY A 330 11.68 -6.22 -4.55
CA GLY A 330 12.54 -6.49 -5.69
C GLY A 330 11.86 -6.11 -7.02
N ALA A 331 11.55 -7.11 -7.83
CA ALA A 331 10.84 -6.94 -9.09
C ALA A 331 9.33 -7.18 -8.99
N ILE A 332 8.84 -7.75 -7.88
CA ILE A 332 7.43 -8.13 -7.72
C ILE A 332 6.64 -6.96 -7.14
N ALA A 333 5.50 -6.64 -7.74
CA ALA A 333 4.56 -5.66 -7.23
C ALA A 333 3.14 -6.23 -7.20
N VAL A 334 2.48 -6.09 -6.05
CA VAL A 334 1.07 -6.46 -5.85
C VAL A 334 0.30 -5.21 -5.45
N TYR A 335 -0.48 -4.68 -6.37
CA TYR A 335 -1.35 -3.51 -6.13
C TYR A 335 -2.61 -3.97 -5.41
N GLU A 336 -3.14 -3.15 -4.50
CA GLU A 336 -4.29 -3.58 -3.69
C GLU A 336 -5.18 -2.42 -3.25
N ALA A 337 -6.48 -2.69 -3.10
CA ALA A 337 -7.35 -1.85 -2.31
C ALA A 337 -6.91 -1.89 -0.84
N THR A 338 -6.82 -0.74 -0.18
CA THR A 338 -6.30 -0.65 1.20
C THR A 338 -7.34 -0.95 2.27
N HIS A 339 -8.64 -0.92 1.90
CA HIS A 339 -9.75 -1.22 2.81
C HIS A 339 -9.98 -2.73 2.99
N GLY A 340 -10.78 -3.09 4.00
CA GLY A 340 -11.18 -4.47 4.27
C GLY A 340 -12.28 -4.98 3.34
N THR A 341 -12.74 -6.21 3.61
CA THR A 341 -13.68 -6.97 2.79
C THR A 341 -15.15 -6.55 2.95
N ALA A 342 -15.52 -5.84 4.01
CA ALA A 342 -16.87 -5.36 4.30
C ALA A 342 -17.98 -6.36 3.91
N PRO A 343 -17.98 -7.60 4.44
CA PRO A 343 -18.79 -8.72 3.93
C PRO A 343 -20.29 -8.46 3.93
N LYS A 344 -20.77 -7.58 4.80
CA LYS A 344 -22.20 -7.20 4.83
C LYS A 344 -22.67 -6.44 3.59
N TYR A 345 -21.76 -5.92 2.77
CA TYR A 345 -22.07 -5.18 1.54
C TYR A 345 -21.76 -6.00 0.28
N ALA A 346 -21.20 -7.20 0.41
CA ALA A 346 -20.82 -8.05 -0.71
C ALA A 346 -21.99 -8.36 -1.64
N GLY A 347 -21.80 -8.19 -2.96
CA GLY A 347 -22.81 -8.45 -3.98
C GLY A 347 -23.96 -7.44 -4.02
N GLN A 348 -23.85 -6.30 -3.32
CA GLN A 348 -24.89 -5.25 -3.33
C GLN A 348 -24.61 -4.15 -4.36
N ASP A 349 -23.50 -4.19 -5.05
CA ASP A 349 -23.10 -3.17 -6.02
C ASP A 349 -23.17 -1.72 -5.45
N LYS A 350 -22.71 -1.54 -4.20
CA LYS A 350 -22.96 -0.30 -3.45
C LYS A 350 -21.70 0.48 -3.10
N VAL A 351 -20.57 -0.21 -2.92
CA VAL A 351 -19.35 0.36 -2.37
C VAL A 351 -18.57 1.19 -3.37
N ASN A 352 -17.72 2.08 -2.87
CA ASN A 352 -16.84 2.90 -3.70
C ASN A 352 -15.67 2.06 -4.26
N PRO A 353 -15.50 1.92 -5.59
CA PRO A 353 -14.41 1.14 -6.18
C PRO A 353 -13.12 1.95 -6.36
N SER A 354 -13.07 3.23 -5.94
CA SER A 354 -11.94 4.11 -6.26
C SER A 354 -10.61 3.63 -5.70
N SER A 355 -10.59 2.98 -4.53
CA SER A 355 -9.33 2.49 -3.94
C SER A 355 -8.63 1.49 -4.87
N ILE A 356 -9.32 0.48 -5.38
CA ILE A 356 -8.73 -0.49 -6.30
C ILE A 356 -8.49 0.11 -7.70
N ILE A 357 -9.33 1.02 -8.16
CA ILE A 357 -9.14 1.73 -9.44
C ILE A 357 -7.88 2.60 -9.40
N LEU A 358 -7.65 3.34 -8.31
CA LEU A 358 -6.44 4.13 -8.11
C LEU A 358 -5.20 3.26 -7.88
N SER A 359 -5.36 2.07 -7.29
CA SER A 359 -4.26 1.10 -7.22
C SER A 359 -3.87 0.58 -8.61
N ALA A 360 -4.86 0.36 -9.49
CA ALA A 360 -4.60 0.04 -10.89
C ALA A 360 -3.99 1.23 -11.66
N GLU A 361 -4.35 2.46 -11.33
CA GLU A 361 -3.71 3.67 -11.86
C GLU A 361 -2.21 3.70 -11.53
N MET A 362 -1.84 3.40 -10.26
CA MET A 362 -0.44 3.25 -9.87
C MET A 362 0.26 2.15 -10.69
N MET A 363 -0.39 0.99 -10.85
CA MET A 363 0.12 -0.11 -11.67
C MET A 363 0.42 0.34 -13.10
N LEU A 364 -0.49 1.06 -13.73
CA LEU A 364 -0.30 1.56 -15.09
C LEU A 364 0.88 2.54 -15.20
N ARG A 365 1.08 3.42 -14.20
CA ARG A 365 2.25 4.32 -14.14
C ARG A 365 3.55 3.55 -14.04
N ASP A 366 3.61 2.58 -13.16
CA ASP A 366 4.81 1.75 -12.97
C ASP A 366 5.12 0.89 -14.21
N MET A 367 4.08 0.53 -14.98
CA MET A 367 4.22 -0.10 -16.30
C MET A 367 4.60 0.87 -17.42
N GLY A 368 4.68 2.18 -17.15
CA GLY A 368 4.94 3.21 -18.16
C GLY A 368 3.75 3.52 -19.07
N TRP A 369 2.54 3.19 -18.65
CA TRP A 369 1.30 3.47 -19.38
C TRP A 369 0.59 4.72 -18.82
N THR A 370 1.33 5.81 -18.79
CA THR A 370 0.97 7.07 -18.12
C THR A 370 -0.27 7.73 -18.72
N GLU A 371 -0.47 7.63 -20.04
CA GLU A 371 -1.63 8.22 -20.70
C GLU A 371 -2.95 7.57 -20.24
N ALA A 372 -2.94 6.25 -20.06
CA ALA A 372 -4.11 5.53 -19.52
C ALA A 372 -4.33 5.85 -18.03
N ALA A 373 -3.26 5.95 -17.26
CA ALA A 373 -3.31 6.37 -15.86
C ALA A 373 -3.89 7.78 -15.70
N ASP A 374 -3.47 8.73 -16.53
CA ASP A 374 -3.99 10.11 -16.52
C ASP A 374 -5.48 10.18 -16.87
N LEU A 375 -5.96 9.32 -17.78
CA LEU A 375 -7.39 9.22 -18.09
C LEU A 375 -8.20 8.71 -16.89
N ILE A 376 -7.69 7.77 -16.10
CA ILE A 376 -8.35 7.30 -14.88
C ILE A 376 -8.51 8.47 -13.89
N ILE A 377 -7.44 9.23 -13.65
CA ILE A 377 -7.48 10.40 -12.76
C ILE A 377 -8.49 11.44 -13.25
N LYS A 378 -8.47 11.73 -14.55
CA LYS A 378 -9.42 12.64 -15.18
C LYS A 378 -10.86 12.15 -14.98
N GLY A 379 -11.11 10.87 -15.22
CA GLY A 379 -12.43 10.26 -15.06
C GLY A 379 -12.96 10.34 -13.63
N ILE A 380 -12.13 9.99 -12.64
CA ILE A 380 -12.50 10.09 -11.22
C ILE A 380 -12.81 11.55 -10.85
N SER A 381 -11.92 12.48 -11.20
CA SER A 381 -12.10 13.90 -10.93
C SER A 381 -13.39 14.45 -11.58
N GLY A 382 -13.67 14.04 -12.82
CA GLY A 382 -14.88 14.45 -13.54
C GLY A 382 -16.17 13.91 -12.91
N ALA A 383 -16.20 12.63 -12.51
CA ALA A 383 -17.35 12.03 -11.85
C ALA A 383 -17.65 12.71 -10.49
N ILE A 384 -16.59 13.01 -9.71
CA ILE A 384 -16.72 13.73 -8.43
C ILE A 384 -17.21 15.16 -8.66
N ALA A 385 -16.64 15.89 -9.61
CA ALA A 385 -17.05 17.25 -9.95
C ALA A 385 -18.51 17.31 -10.43
N ALA A 386 -18.96 16.30 -11.17
CA ALA A 386 -20.36 16.15 -11.59
C ALA A 386 -21.28 15.72 -10.44
N LYS A 387 -20.73 15.46 -9.24
CA LYS A 387 -21.46 14.96 -8.07
C LYS A 387 -22.21 13.65 -8.32
N THR A 388 -21.70 12.80 -9.19
CA THR A 388 -22.20 11.46 -9.48
C THR A 388 -21.31 10.45 -8.77
N VAL A 389 -21.67 10.06 -7.54
CA VAL A 389 -20.78 9.40 -6.60
C VAL A 389 -21.44 8.26 -5.82
N THR A 390 -20.68 7.44 -5.17
CA THR A 390 -21.16 6.36 -4.30
C THR A 390 -21.63 6.88 -2.94
N TYR A 391 -22.30 6.02 -2.16
CA TYR A 391 -23.00 6.38 -0.92
C TYR A 391 -22.12 7.03 0.14
N ASP A 392 -20.84 6.72 0.17
CA ASP A 392 -19.88 7.24 1.14
C ASP A 392 -19.63 8.75 0.96
N PHE A 393 -19.61 9.23 -0.28
CA PHE A 393 -19.53 10.65 -0.62
C PHE A 393 -20.90 11.30 -0.68
N GLU A 394 -21.90 10.64 -1.29
CA GLU A 394 -23.24 11.21 -1.49
C GLU A 394 -23.86 11.73 -0.21
N ARG A 395 -23.79 10.94 0.88
CA ARG A 395 -24.34 11.31 2.20
C ARG A 395 -23.75 12.59 2.81
N LEU A 396 -22.57 13.03 2.33
CA LEU A 396 -21.83 14.20 2.82
C LEU A 396 -21.74 15.32 1.78
N MET A 397 -22.30 15.10 0.58
CA MET A 397 -22.18 16.00 -0.57
C MET A 397 -23.56 16.50 -1.00
N PRO A 398 -24.00 17.71 -0.58
CA PRO A 398 -25.32 18.24 -0.95
C PRO A 398 -25.54 18.28 -2.45
N GLY A 399 -26.68 17.74 -2.90
CA GLY A 399 -27.08 17.70 -4.31
C GLY A 399 -26.34 16.66 -5.15
N ALA A 400 -25.66 15.71 -4.52
CA ALA A 400 -25.06 14.60 -5.23
C ALA A 400 -26.11 13.57 -5.68
N THR A 401 -25.81 12.91 -6.78
CA THR A 401 -26.57 11.77 -7.29
C THR A 401 -25.88 10.47 -6.82
N LEU A 402 -26.65 9.66 -6.09
CA LEU A 402 -26.17 8.35 -5.64
C LEU A 402 -26.02 7.40 -6.81
N LEU A 403 -24.84 6.83 -6.99
CA LEU A 403 -24.55 5.78 -7.94
C LEU A 403 -24.20 4.46 -7.23
N ARG A 404 -24.47 3.36 -7.90
CA ARG A 404 -23.95 2.04 -7.55
C ARG A 404 -22.45 1.95 -7.86
N CYS A 405 -21.79 0.91 -7.38
CA CYS A 405 -20.36 0.65 -7.67
C CYS A 405 -20.09 0.60 -9.18
N SER A 406 -20.86 -0.22 -9.91
CA SER A 406 -20.74 -0.35 -11.37
C SER A 406 -21.08 0.94 -12.11
N GLU A 407 -22.16 1.62 -11.74
CA GLU A 407 -22.57 2.90 -12.32
C GLU A 407 -21.54 4.01 -12.10
N PHE A 408 -20.83 3.99 -10.97
CA PHE A 408 -19.73 4.92 -10.71
C PHE A 408 -18.53 4.61 -11.60
N GLY A 409 -18.24 3.33 -11.87
CA GLY A 409 -17.27 2.93 -12.89
C GLY A 409 -17.63 3.48 -14.29
N ASP A 410 -18.89 3.39 -14.68
CA ASP A 410 -19.41 3.94 -15.96
C ASP A 410 -19.28 5.47 -16.01
N ALA A 411 -19.56 6.15 -14.88
CA ALA A 411 -19.40 7.61 -14.78
C ALA A 411 -17.92 8.01 -14.93
N ILE A 412 -16.98 7.27 -14.32
CA ILE A 412 -15.54 7.48 -14.49
C ILE A 412 -15.15 7.32 -15.97
N ILE A 413 -15.59 6.24 -16.63
CA ILE A 413 -15.30 5.99 -18.05
C ILE A 413 -15.83 7.12 -18.93
N LYS A 414 -17.05 7.59 -18.67
CA LYS A 414 -17.64 8.70 -19.39
C LYS A 414 -16.79 9.97 -19.33
N HIS A 415 -16.34 10.33 -18.12
CA HIS A 415 -15.57 11.56 -17.91
C HIS A 415 -14.10 11.47 -18.37
N MET A 416 -13.59 10.32 -18.76
CA MET A 416 -12.30 10.21 -19.46
C MET A 416 -12.35 10.91 -20.83
N GLY A 417 -13.55 11.11 -21.40
CA GLY A 417 -13.80 11.62 -22.74
C GLY A 417 -13.99 13.11 -22.86
N GLU A 418 -14.32 13.73 -21.76
CA GLU A 418 -14.61 15.17 -21.70
C GLU A 418 -13.33 15.95 -21.40
#